data_97f5d626c44409c28faad127d5cfb53c
#
_entry.id   97f5d626c44409c28faad127d5cfb53c
#
_cell.length_a   1.000
_cell.length_b   1.000
_cell.length_c   1.000
_cell.angle_alpha   90.00
_cell.angle_beta   90.00
_cell.angle_gamma   90.00
#
_symmetry.space_group_name_H-M   'P 1'
#
loop_
_entity.id
_entity.type
_entity.pdbx_description
1 polymer ?
#
loop_
_entity_poly.entity_id
_entity_poly.type
_entity_poly.pdbx_seq_one_letter_code
_entity_poly.pdbx_strand_id
1 'polypeptide(L)'
;MLGRMSVDILLYSIPPVLVYLLVGGVIGIESLGVPLPGELMLVGAALLSSRHELGVDPVGVAAAAIVGAVIGDSIGYSIGRRFGMPLFDRLGRRFPNHFGPGHIAFAERSFGRWGSLAVFFGRFMALLRILAGPLAGALRMPYRHFLVANVAGAICWAGGTTALVYYAGVAAEHWLSRFSWVALLVAVLAGLIGTLALRGRIGAHIAELEATHRPEADAVPE
;
A
#
# COMPACT_ATOMS: atom_id res chain seq x y z
N MET A 1 31.34 -3.09 -9.99
CA MET A 1 30.76 -3.49 -11.26
C MET A 1 30.11 -4.88 -11.23
N LEU A 2 30.65 -5.85 -10.53
CA LEU A 2 30.15 -7.23 -10.40
C LEU A 2 28.78 -7.35 -9.71
N GLY A 3 28.44 -6.51 -8.74
CA GLY A 3 27.16 -6.60 -8.01
C GLY A 3 25.93 -6.19 -8.83
N ARG A 4 26.05 -5.28 -9.79
CA ARG A 4 24.95 -4.89 -10.68
C ARG A 4 24.63 -5.98 -11.71
N MET A 5 25.63 -6.59 -12.30
CA MET A 5 25.48 -7.72 -13.25
C MET A 5 24.75 -8.92 -12.63
N SER A 6 25.00 -9.21 -11.34
CA SER A 6 24.35 -10.36 -10.67
C SER A 6 22.85 -10.10 -10.39
N VAL A 7 22.46 -8.87 -10.07
CA VAL A 7 21.07 -8.49 -9.84
C VAL A 7 20.29 -8.46 -11.14
N ASP A 8 20.88 -7.92 -12.21
CA ASP A 8 20.26 -7.86 -13.54
C ASP A 8 20.01 -9.29 -14.09
N ILE A 9 20.99 -10.19 -14.00
CA ILE A 9 20.84 -11.59 -14.42
C ILE A 9 19.74 -12.29 -13.59
N LEU A 10 19.64 -12.02 -12.28
CA LEU A 10 18.62 -12.61 -11.43
C LEU A 10 17.22 -12.10 -11.79
N LEU A 11 17.08 -10.81 -12.08
CA LEU A 11 15.82 -10.19 -12.50
C LEU A 11 15.35 -10.71 -13.87
N TYR A 12 16.24 -10.88 -14.82
CA TYR A 12 15.92 -11.47 -16.14
C TYR A 12 15.56 -12.96 -16.06
N SER A 13 15.87 -13.65 -14.95
CA SER A 13 15.53 -15.06 -14.74
C SER A 13 14.14 -15.27 -14.16
N ILE A 14 13.43 -14.22 -13.72
CA ILE A 14 12.11 -14.34 -13.13
C ILE A 14 11.06 -14.39 -14.26
N PRO A 15 10.37 -15.52 -14.47
CA PRO A 15 9.33 -15.58 -15.48
C PRO A 15 8.17 -14.64 -15.09
N PRO A 16 7.59 -13.88 -16.05
CA PRO A 16 6.47 -12.96 -15.80
C PRO A 16 5.30 -13.61 -15.06
N VAL A 17 5.07 -14.88 -15.32
CA VAL A 17 4.02 -15.68 -14.64
C VAL A 17 4.20 -15.71 -13.12
N LEU A 18 5.46 -15.76 -12.64
CA LEU A 18 5.72 -15.74 -11.19
C LEU A 18 5.31 -14.39 -10.57
N VAL A 19 5.56 -13.29 -11.28
CA VAL A 19 5.13 -11.95 -10.84
C VAL A 19 3.60 -11.89 -10.72
N TYR A 20 2.89 -12.40 -11.74
CA TYR A 20 1.41 -12.43 -11.72
C TYR A 20 0.88 -13.31 -10.59
N LEU A 21 1.47 -14.49 -10.36
CA LEU A 21 1.08 -15.38 -9.26
C LEU A 21 1.33 -14.76 -7.89
N LEU A 22 2.46 -14.07 -7.71
CA LEU A 22 2.77 -13.36 -6.47
C LEU A 22 1.80 -12.20 -6.22
N VAL A 23 1.55 -11.37 -7.22
CA VAL A 23 0.60 -10.26 -7.12
C VAL A 23 -0.81 -10.78 -6.80
N GLY A 24 -1.31 -11.72 -7.58
CA GLY A 24 -2.64 -12.30 -7.37
C GLY A 24 -2.75 -13.03 -6.03
N GLY A 25 -1.72 -13.79 -5.64
CA GLY A 25 -1.67 -14.52 -4.38
C GLY A 25 -1.65 -13.61 -3.16
N VAL A 26 -0.76 -12.60 -3.13
CA VAL A 26 -0.65 -11.66 -2.00
C VAL A 26 -1.94 -10.84 -1.85
N ILE A 27 -2.47 -10.29 -2.96
CA ILE A 27 -3.73 -9.54 -2.94
C ILE A 27 -4.89 -10.45 -2.57
N GLY A 28 -4.90 -11.69 -3.04
CA GLY A 28 -5.93 -12.68 -2.66
C GLY A 28 -5.92 -12.98 -1.17
N ILE A 29 -4.75 -13.21 -0.57
CA ILE A 29 -4.61 -13.45 0.87
C ILE A 29 -4.98 -12.19 1.68
N GLU A 30 -4.58 -11.01 1.23
CA GLU A 30 -5.00 -9.75 1.87
C GLU A 30 -6.53 -9.60 1.86
N SER A 31 -7.16 -9.90 0.74
CA SER A 31 -8.62 -9.85 0.57
C SER A 31 -9.38 -10.90 1.41
N LEU A 32 -8.72 -11.94 1.90
CA LEU A 32 -9.28 -12.88 2.88
C LEU A 32 -9.49 -12.26 4.27
N GLY A 33 -8.88 -11.12 4.53
CA GLY A 33 -8.87 -10.47 5.84
C GLY A 33 -7.50 -10.52 6.54
N VAL A 34 -6.43 -10.93 5.88
CA VAL A 34 -5.07 -10.94 6.42
C VAL A 34 -4.38 -9.63 6.03
N PRO A 35 -3.91 -8.80 6.97
CA PRO A 35 -3.25 -7.53 6.64
C PRO A 35 -1.88 -7.80 6.02
N LEU A 36 -1.80 -7.78 4.70
CA LEU A 36 -0.58 -7.88 3.90
C LEU A 36 -0.38 -6.59 3.09
N PRO A 37 0.86 -6.28 2.69
CA PRO A 37 1.16 -5.08 1.92
C PRO A 37 0.87 -5.28 0.40
N GLY A 38 -0.34 -5.70 0.05
CA GLY A 38 -0.74 -5.98 -1.35
C GLY A 38 -0.68 -4.74 -2.25
N GLU A 39 -0.90 -3.55 -1.68
CA GLU A 39 -0.72 -2.29 -2.43
C GLU A 39 0.71 -2.08 -2.90
N LEU A 40 1.69 -2.36 -2.04
CA LEU A 40 3.11 -2.26 -2.40
C LEU A 40 3.47 -3.26 -3.50
N MET A 41 2.90 -4.48 -3.44
CA MET A 41 3.09 -5.49 -4.48
C MET A 41 2.48 -5.04 -5.81
N LEU A 42 1.27 -4.50 -5.81
CA LEU A 42 0.60 -4.00 -7.02
C LEU A 42 1.36 -2.83 -7.64
N VAL A 43 1.72 -1.84 -6.83
CA VAL A 43 2.49 -0.66 -7.28
C VAL A 43 3.87 -1.08 -7.80
N GLY A 44 4.57 -1.95 -7.09
CA GLY A 44 5.87 -2.47 -7.51
C GLY A 44 5.80 -3.21 -8.84
N ALA A 45 4.82 -4.11 -9.02
CA ALA A 45 4.64 -4.85 -10.27
C ALA A 45 4.19 -3.95 -11.43
N ALA A 46 3.33 -2.96 -11.18
CA ALA A 46 2.91 -1.98 -12.18
C ALA A 46 4.07 -1.07 -12.62
N LEU A 47 4.92 -0.65 -11.67
CA LEU A 47 6.13 0.11 -11.99
C LEU A 47 7.16 -0.75 -12.74
N LEU A 48 7.27 -2.03 -12.39
CA LEU A 48 8.15 -2.98 -13.10
C LEU A 48 7.68 -3.16 -14.54
N SER A 49 6.37 -3.24 -14.78
CA SER A 49 5.80 -3.37 -16.13
C SER A 49 6.04 -2.14 -17.02
N SER A 50 6.22 -0.94 -16.43
CA SER A 50 6.51 0.28 -17.20
C SER A 50 7.92 0.29 -17.80
N ARG A 51 8.84 -0.54 -17.30
CA ARG A 51 10.24 -0.59 -17.76
C ARG A 51 10.50 -1.48 -18.96
N HIS A 52 9.50 -2.18 -19.47
CA HIS A 52 9.53 -3.06 -20.67
C HIS A 52 10.62 -4.16 -20.69
N GLU A 53 11.59 -4.11 -19.78
CA GLU A 53 12.79 -4.96 -19.80
C GLU A 53 12.53 -6.40 -19.33
N LEU A 54 11.50 -6.61 -18.51
CA LEU A 54 11.22 -7.90 -17.86
C LEU A 54 10.06 -8.67 -18.49
N GLY A 55 9.49 -8.20 -19.60
CA GLY A 55 8.36 -8.84 -20.27
C GLY A 55 7.07 -8.91 -19.41
N VAL A 56 7.01 -8.14 -18.32
CA VAL A 56 5.81 -8.05 -17.46
C VAL A 56 4.83 -7.09 -18.10
N ASP A 57 3.66 -7.60 -18.48
CA ASP A 57 2.60 -6.81 -19.09
C ASP A 57 1.69 -6.17 -18.01
N PRO A 58 1.36 -4.87 -18.09
CA PRO A 58 0.50 -4.20 -17.12
C PRO A 58 -0.92 -4.77 -17.08
N VAL A 59 -1.43 -5.27 -18.21
CA VAL A 59 -2.75 -5.91 -18.26
C VAL A 59 -2.72 -7.24 -17.49
N GLY A 60 -1.61 -8.00 -17.62
CA GLY A 60 -1.39 -9.22 -16.85
C GLY A 60 -1.33 -8.95 -15.34
N VAL A 61 -0.65 -7.87 -14.92
CA VAL A 61 -0.60 -7.43 -13.51
C VAL A 61 -1.99 -7.07 -13.00
N ALA A 62 -2.73 -6.24 -13.74
CA ALA A 62 -4.09 -5.86 -13.37
C ALA A 62 -5.02 -7.07 -13.29
N ALA A 63 -4.99 -7.96 -14.27
CA ALA A 63 -5.81 -9.16 -14.32
C ALA A 63 -5.51 -10.09 -13.13
N ALA A 64 -4.24 -10.34 -12.83
CA ALA A 64 -3.83 -11.16 -11.69
C ALA A 64 -4.31 -10.56 -10.36
N ALA A 65 -4.16 -9.24 -10.18
CA ALA A 65 -4.64 -8.52 -9.02
C ALA A 65 -6.16 -8.60 -8.86
N ILE A 66 -6.91 -8.38 -9.95
CA ILE A 66 -8.38 -8.45 -9.96
C ILE A 66 -8.84 -9.86 -9.59
N VAL A 67 -8.29 -10.88 -10.23
CA VAL A 67 -8.66 -12.29 -9.99
C VAL A 67 -8.33 -12.68 -8.55
N GLY A 68 -7.13 -12.38 -8.08
CA GLY A 68 -6.72 -12.63 -6.70
C GLY A 68 -7.65 -11.98 -5.69
N ALA A 69 -7.96 -10.70 -5.89
CA ALA A 69 -8.85 -9.94 -5.04
C ALA A 69 -10.27 -10.52 -5.00
N VAL A 70 -10.85 -10.83 -6.17
CA VAL A 70 -12.22 -11.37 -6.28
C VAL A 70 -12.32 -12.74 -5.63
N ILE A 71 -11.33 -13.60 -5.84
CA ILE A 71 -11.29 -14.95 -5.22
C ILE A 71 -11.12 -14.82 -3.70
N GLY A 72 -10.16 -14.01 -3.24
CA GLY A 72 -9.90 -13.79 -1.82
C GLY A 72 -11.14 -13.30 -1.09
N ASP A 73 -11.77 -12.23 -1.59
CA ASP A 73 -13.00 -11.71 -1.00
C ASP A 73 -14.16 -12.69 -1.02
N SER A 74 -14.28 -13.52 -2.09
CA SER A 74 -15.34 -14.53 -2.18
C SER A 74 -15.15 -15.63 -1.14
N ILE A 75 -13.90 -16.02 -0.88
CA ILE A 75 -13.57 -16.96 0.21
C ILE A 75 -13.84 -16.30 1.56
N GLY A 76 -13.39 -15.03 1.74
CA GLY A 76 -13.67 -14.23 2.93
C GLY A 76 -15.17 -14.10 3.21
N TYR A 77 -15.97 -13.81 2.16
CA TYR A 77 -17.44 -13.80 2.24
C TYR A 77 -18.00 -15.13 2.74
N SER A 78 -17.51 -16.24 2.20
CA SER A 78 -17.97 -17.58 2.58
C SER A 78 -17.64 -17.89 4.05
N ILE A 79 -16.47 -17.50 4.51
CA ILE A 79 -16.03 -17.61 5.90
C ILE A 79 -16.93 -16.75 6.80
N GLY A 80 -17.11 -15.46 6.45
CA GLY A 80 -17.97 -14.55 7.20
C GLY A 80 -19.41 -15.03 7.27
N ARG A 81 -19.95 -15.55 6.17
CA ARG A 81 -21.32 -16.11 6.11
C ARG A 81 -21.49 -17.34 7.01
N ARG A 82 -20.43 -18.17 7.14
CA ARG A 82 -20.46 -19.40 7.96
C ARG A 82 -20.33 -19.09 9.46
N PHE A 83 -19.41 -18.22 9.83
CA PHE A 83 -19.07 -17.94 11.21
C PHE A 83 -19.80 -16.73 11.82
N GLY A 84 -20.32 -15.84 10.98
CA GLY A 84 -21.09 -14.67 11.39
C GLY A 84 -20.28 -13.65 12.21
N MET A 85 -20.99 -12.81 12.98
CA MET A 85 -20.38 -11.76 13.82
C MET A 85 -19.43 -12.28 14.92
N PRO A 86 -19.62 -13.46 15.54
CA PRO A 86 -18.68 -14.01 16.52
C PRO A 86 -17.24 -14.17 16.00
N LEU A 87 -17.04 -14.24 14.68
CA LEU A 87 -15.73 -14.23 14.05
C LEU A 87 -14.99 -12.92 14.35
N PHE A 88 -15.68 -11.80 14.19
CA PHE A 88 -15.12 -10.47 14.40
C PHE A 88 -14.80 -10.19 15.87
N ASP A 89 -15.62 -10.69 16.80
CA ASP A 89 -15.34 -10.60 18.24
C ASP A 89 -14.05 -11.33 18.61
N ARG A 90 -13.79 -12.48 17.99
CA ARG A 90 -12.55 -13.24 18.20
C ARG A 90 -11.34 -12.55 17.56
N LEU A 91 -11.48 -12.05 16.33
CA LEU A 91 -10.44 -11.31 15.63
C LEU A 91 -10.10 -9.99 16.34
N GLY A 92 -11.12 -9.27 16.83
CA GLY A 92 -10.94 -8.03 17.61
C GLY A 92 -10.14 -8.23 18.88
N ARG A 93 -10.34 -9.36 19.59
CA ARG A 93 -9.54 -9.73 20.76
C ARG A 93 -8.08 -10.06 20.41
N ARG A 94 -7.82 -10.64 19.24
CA ARG A 94 -6.49 -11.03 18.80
C ARG A 94 -5.70 -9.90 18.13
N PHE A 95 -6.40 -9.01 17.43
CA PHE A 95 -5.82 -7.92 16.63
C PHE A 95 -6.58 -6.61 16.83
N PRO A 96 -6.54 -6.00 18.04
CA PRO A 96 -7.36 -4.83 18.39
C PRO A 96 -7.10 -3.60 17.53
N ASN A 97 -5.88 -3.46 17.00
CA ASN A 97 -5.49 -2.33 16.16
C ASN A 97 -6.11 -2.36 14.75
N HIS A 98 -6.55 -3.54 14.26
CA HIS A 98 -7.12 -3.70 12.91
C HIS A 98 -8.59 -4.09 12.95
N PHE A 99 -9.01 -4.83 13.98
CA PHE A 99 -10.37 -5.39 14.14
C PHE A 99 -11.01 -4.96 15.46
N GLY A 100 -10.61 -3.80 16.00
CA GLY A 100 -11.21 -3.28 17.21
C GLY A 100 -12.72 -2.98 17.06
N PRO A 101 -13.47 -2.92 18.17
CA PRO A 101 -14.95 -2.72 18.15
C PRO A 101 -15.38 -1.50 17.33
N GLY A 102 -14.61 -0.41 17.38
CA GLY A 102 -14.89 0.80 16.60
C GLY A 102 -14.75 0.60 15.10
N HIS A 103 -13.77 -0.19 14.64
CA HIS A 103 -13.56 -0.48 13.24
C HIS A 103 -14.70 -1.34 12.66
N ILE A 104 -15.12 -2.34 13.44
CA ILE A 104 -16.24 -3.24 13.05
C ILE A 104 -17.55 -2.46 13.04
N ALA A 105 -17.83 -1.64 14.07
CA ALA A 105 -19.04 -0.82 14.12
C ALA A 105 -19.12 0.21 12.97
N PHE A 106 -17.99 0.80 12.59
CA PHE A 106 -17.92 1.68 11.43
C PHE A 106 -18.24 0.93 10.14
N ALA A 107 -17.65 -0.26 9.96
CA ALA A 107 -17.88 -1.09 8.80
C ALA A 107 -19.34 -1.58 8.73
N GLU A 108 -19.92 -2.07 9.84
CA GLU A 108 -21.34 -2.46 9.92
C GLU A 108 -22.29 -1.32 9.52
N ARG A 109 -22.05 -0.11 10.07
CA ARG A 109 -22.84 1.07 9.73
C ARG A 109 -22.73 1.43 8.25
N SER A 110 -21.53 1.32 7.68
CA SER A 110 -21.29 1.58 6.26
C SER A 110 -22.05 0.59 5.38
N PHE A 111 -22.00 -0.70 5.72
CA PHE A 111 -22.73 -1.74 5.00
C PHE A 111 -24.25 -1.62 5.16
N GLY A 112 -24.74 -1.29 6.36
CA GLY A 112 -26.16 -1.05 6.62
C GLY A 112 -26.73 0.14 5.84
N ARG A 113 -25.90 1.20 5.65
CA ARG A 113 -26.32 2.42 4.95
C ARG A 113 -26.17 2.31 3.42
N TRP A 114 -25.06 1.76 2.94
CA TRP A 114 -24.65 1.79 1.55
C TRP A 114 -24.79 0.46 0.83
N GLY A 115 -25.04 -0.65 1.54
CA GLY A 115 -25.21 -1.98 0.96
C GLY A 115 -24.05 -2.39 0.06
N SER A 116 -24.32 -2.78 -1.17
CA SER A 116 -23.29 -3.19 -2.15
C SER A 116 -22.35 -2.06 -2.57
N LEU A 117 -22.77 -0.78 -2.45
CA LEU A 117 -21.86 0.35 -2.68
C LEU A 117 -20.76 0.40 -1.62
N ALA A 118 -21.03 -0.05 -0.38
CA ALA A 118 -19.98 -0.15 0.64
C ALA A 118 -18.89 -1.16 0.26
N VAL A 119 -19.24 -2.24 -0.46
CA VAL A 119 -18.27 -3.19 -1.02
C VAL A 119 -17.42 -2.52 -2.09
N PHE A 120 -18.06 -1.81 -3.02
CA PHE A 120 -17.35 -1.13 -4.11
C PHE A 120 -16.41 -0.04 -3.60
N PHE A 121 -16.93 0.94 -2.84
CA PHE A 121 -16.14 2.05 -2.33
C PHE A 121 -15.18 1.64 -1.21
N GLY A 122 -15.52 0.60 -0.46
CA GLY A 122 -14.68 0.04 0.58
C GLY A 122 -13.31 -0.42 0.07
N ARG A 123 -13.19 -0.77 -1.21
CA ARG A 123 -11.89 -1.13 -1.80
C ARG A 123 -10.88 0.01 -1.86
N PHE A 124 -11.34 1.24 -1.84
CA PHE A 124 -10.49 2.44 -1.82
C PHE A 124 -10.05 2.83 -0.40
N MET A 125 -10.62 2.17 0.62
CA MET A 125 -10.27 2.37 2.02
C MET A 125 -9.62 1.09 2.56
N ALA A 126 -8.37 1.16 2.99
CA ALA A 126 -7.58 0.00 3.41
C ALA A 126 -8.31 -0.90 4.43
N LEU A 127 -8.97 -0.29 5.44
CA LEU A 127 -9.71 -1.00 6.46
C LEU A 127 -10.94 -1.73 5.89
N LEU A 128 -11.77 -1.03 5.11
CA LEU A 128 -12.99 -1.62 4.55
C LEU A 128 -12.67 -2.69 3.51
N ARG A 129 -11.57 -2.55 2.78
CA ARG A 129 -11.11 -3.54 1.79
C ARG A 129 -10.81 -4.89 2.45
N ILE A 130 -10.09 -4.89 3.56
CA ILE A 130 -9.77 -6.13 4.29
C ILE A 130 -11.03 -6.79 4.87
N LEU A 131 -12.01 -5.97 5.28
CA LEU A 131 -13.24 -6.45 5.93
C LEU A 131 -14.38 -6.73 4.95
N ALA A 132 -14.32 -6.24 3.70
CA ALA A 132 -15.45 -6.23 2.77
C ALA A 132 -16.04 -7.62 2.53
N GLY A 133 -15.21 -8.60 2.19
CA GLY A 133 -15.65 -9.98 1.98
C GLY A 133 -16.25 -10.60 3.26
N PRO A 134 -15.46 -10.75 4.33
CA PRO A 134 -15.95 -11.37 5.56
C PRO A 134 -17.18 -10.69 6.15
N LEU A 135 -17.24 -9.34 6.14
CA LEU A 135 -18.35 -8.61 6.74
C LEU A 135 -19.62 -8.71 5.89
N ALA A 136 -19.51 -8.60 4.55
CA ALA A 136 -20.63 -8.81 3.67
C ALA A 136 -21.26 -10.20 3.86
N GLY A 137 -20.42 -11.21 4.07
CA GLY A 137 -20.85 -12.57 4.39
C GLY A 137 -21.55 -12.67 5.76
N ALA A 138 -20.96 -12.10 6.81
CA ALA A 138 -21.51 -12.11 8.17
C ALA A 138 -22.85 -11.40 8.26
N LEU A 139 -22.99 -10.27 7.55
CA LEU A 139 -24.25 -9.51 7.43
C LEU A 139 -25.25 -10.16 6.46
N ARG A 140 -24.94 -11.35 5.93
CA ARG A 140 -25.81 -12.13 5.04
C ARG A 140 -26.26 -11.38 3.76
N MET A 141 -25.41 -10.48 3.24
CA MET A 141 -25.66 -9.83 1.94
C MET A 141 -25.88 -10.89 0.84
N PRO A 142 -26.83 -10.72 -0.10
CA PRO A 142 -26.97 -11.64 -1.22
C PRO A 142 -25.69 -11.69 -2.05
N TYR A 143 -25.16 -12.90 -2.29
CA TYR A 143 -23.85 -13.11 -2.94
C TYR A 143 -23.76 -12.41 -4.32
N ARG A 144 -24.83 -12.39 -5.10
CA ARG A 144 -24.85 -11.74 -6.42
C ARG A 144 -24.56 -10.23 -6.31
N HIS A 145 -25.18 -9.53 -5.35
CA HIS A 145 -24.94 -8.10 -5.13
C HIS A 145 -23.52 -7.84 -4.64
N PHE A 146 -23.03 -8.69 -3.74
CA PHE A 146 -21.65 -8.66 -3.28
C PHE A 146 -20.68 -8.85 -4.45
N LEU A 147 -20.84 -9.92 -5.25
CA LEU A 147 -19.93 -10.27 -6.34
C LEU A 147 -19.83 -9.18 -7.40
N VAL A 148 -20.96 -8.62 -7.84
CA VAL A 148 -20.97 -7.54 -8.85
C VAL A 148 -20.22 -6.31 -8.33
N ALA A 149 -20.51 -5.87 -7.11
CA ALA A 149 -19.83 -4.73 -6.50
C ALA A 149 -18.32 -5.00 -6.27
N ASN A 150 -17.99 -6.23 -5.87
CA ASN A 150 -16.64 -6.68 -5.64
C ASN A 150 -15.80 -6.69 -6.94
N VAL A 151 -16.34 -7.27 -8.00
CA VAL A 151 -15.68 -7.31 -9.33
C VAL A 151 -15.51 -5.89 -9.88
N ALA A 152 -16.58 -5.08 -9.86
CA ALA A 152 -16.50 -3.69 -10.34
C ALA A 152 -15.48 -2.87 -9.54
N GLY A 153 -15.47 -2.99 -8.21
CA GLY A 153 -14.51 -2.35 -7.34
C GLY A 153 -13.07 -2.83 -7.58
N ALA A 154 -12.89 -4.14 -7.83
CA ALA A 154 -11.58 -4.71 -8.14
C ALA A 154 -11.02 -4.17 -9.46
N ILE A 155 -11.85 -4.11 -10.50
CA ILE A 155 -11.46 -3.55 -11.81
C ILE A 155 -11.08 -2.07 -11.65
N CYS A 156 -11.91 -1.27 -10.99
CA CYS A 156 -11.63 0.15 -10.80
C CYS A 156 -10.38 0.38 -9.93
N TRP A 157 -10.23 -0.36 -8.83
CA TRP A 157 -9.10 -0.17 -7.93
C TRP A 157 -7.79 -0.75 -8.52
N ALA A 158 -7.74 -2.03 -8.86
CA ALA A 158 -6.50 -2.66 -9.33
C ALA A 158 -6.15 -2.21 -10.74
N GLY A 159 -7.13 -2.15 -11.65
CA GLY A 159 -6.94 -1.64 -13.00
C GLY A 159 -6.55 -0.16 -13.02
N GLY A 160 -7.25 0.66 -12.25
CA GLY A 160 -6.95 2.09 -12.11
C GLY A 160 -5.59 2.35 -11.51
N THR A 161 -5.22 1.65 -10.42
CA THR A 161 -3.89 1.77 -9.78
C THR A 161 -2.80 1.32 -10.74
N THR A 162 -2.96 0.16 -11.40
CA THR A 162 -1.98 -0.34 -12.36
C THR A 162 -1.79 0.63 -13.52
N ALA A 163 -2.87 1.13 -14.12
CA ALA A 163 -2.80 2.08 -15.20
C ALA A 163 -2.12 3.39 -14.78
N LEU A 164 -2.52 3.96 -13.63
CA LEU A 164 -1.95 5.20 -13.11
C LEU A 164 -0.43 5.05 -12.88
N VAL A 165 -0.01 3.98 -12.21
CA VAL A 165 1.41 3.75 -11.88
C VAL A 165 2.22 3.44 -13.13
N TYR A 166 1.67 2.65 -14.07
CA TYR A 166 2.29 2.34 -15.34
C TYR A 166 2.57 3.62 -16.15
N TYR A 167 1.55 4.44 -16.41
CA TYR A 167 1.71 5.68 -17.17
C TYR A 167 2.57 6.71 -16.45
N ALA A 168 2.49 6.79 -15.12
CA ALA A 168 3.39 7.64 -14.34
C ALA A 168 4.85 7.16 -14.45
N GLY A 169 5.10 5.84 -14.44
CA GLY A 169 6.42 5.25 -14.65
C GLY A 169 6.98 5.57 -16.04
N VAL A 170 6.19 5.36 -17.08
CA VAL A 170 6.56 5.70 -18.48
C VAL A 170 6.84 7.20 -18.62
N ALA A 171 5.99 8.06 -18.04
CA ALA A 171 6.21 9.51 -18.07
C ALA A 171 7.49 9.90 -17.33
N ALA A 172 7.74 9.32 -16.14
CA ALA A 172 8.94 9.57 -15.36
C ALA A 172 10.20 9.18 -16.12
N GLU A 173 10.21 8.05 -16.84
CA GLU A 173 11.33 7.62 -17.67
C GLU A 173 11.61 8.61 -18.79
N HIS A 174 10.59 9.09 -19.49
CA HIS A 174 10.72 10.13 -20.54
C HIS A 174 11.25 11.46 -19.97
N TRP A 175 10.78 11.86 -18.77
CA TRP A 175 11.25 13.06 -18.11
C TRP A 175 12.69 12.92 -17.60
N LEU A 176 13.04 11.80 -16.96
CA LEU A 176 14.41 11.55 -16.48
C LEU A 176 15.41 11.50 -17.63
N SER A 177 15.08 10.87 -18.77
CA SER A 177 15.96 10.81 -19.93
C SER A 177 16.20 12.18 -20.57
N ARG A 178 15.17 13.05 -20.58
CA ARG A 178 15.28 14.42 -21.13
C ARG A 178 15.88 15.43 -20.17
N PHE A 179 15.64 15.28 -18.87
CA PHE A 179 15.97 16.27 -17.84
C PHE A 179 16.84 15.69 -16.71
N SER A 180 17.59 14.60 -16.97
CA SER A 180 18.42 13.96 -15.94
C SER A 180 19.39 14.93 -15.29
N TRP A 181 19.94 15.91 -16.03
CA TRP A 181 20.78 16.97 -15.49
C TRP A 181 20.03 17.93 -14.58
N VAL A 182 18.78 18.27 -14.89
CA VAL A 182 17.94 19.13 -14.06
C VAL A 182 17.52 18.40 -12.79
N ALA A 183 17.13 17.13 -12.90
CA ALA A 183 16.79 16.30 -11.74
C ALA A 183 17.99 16.11 -10.81
N LEU A 184 19.20 15.88 -11.35
CA LEU A 184 20.44 15.80 -10.59
C LEU A 184 20.73 17.14 -9.92
N LEU A 185 20.61 18.26 -10.63
CA LEU A 185 20.83 19.59 -10.07
C LEU A 185 19.85 19.89 -8.94
N VAL A 186 18.56 19.59 -9.11
CA VAL A 186 17.54 19.75 -8.06
C VAL A 186 17.84 18.85 -6.85
N ALA A 187 18.23 17.60 -7.06
CA ALA A 187 18.60 16.69 -5.98
C ALA A 187 19.85 17.18 -5.21
N VAL A 188 20.86 17.67 -5.92
CA VAL A 188 22.07 18.25 -5.31
C VAL A 188 21.75 19.51 -4.54
N LEU A 189 20.94 20.42 -5.12
CA LEU A 189 20.51 21.64 -4.43
C LEU A 189 19.66 21.35 -3.18
N ALA A 190 18.71 20.41 -3.28
CA ALA A 190 17.90 19.99 -2.14
C ALA A 190 18.77 19.36 -1.04
N GLY A 191 19.74 18.52 -1.40
CA GLY A 191 20.71 17.96 -0.48
C GLY A 191 21.60 19.03 0.18
N LEU A 192 22.04 20.03 -0.58
CA LEU A 192 22.84 21.13 -0.07
C LEU A 192 22.03 22.02 0.89
N ILE A 193 20.82 22.39 0.51
CA ILE A 193 19.89 23.16 1.36
C ILE A 193 19.57 22.38 2.65
N GLY A 194 19.29 21.09 2.54
CA GLY A 194 19.04 20.22 3.69
C GLY A 194 20.22 20.15 4.64
N THR A 195 21.44 20.00 4.13
CA THR A 195 22.65 19.97 4.96
C THR A 195 22.96 21.33 5.60
N LEU A 196 22.74 22.42 4.90
CA LEU A 196 22.92 23.77 5.46
C LEU A 196 21.87 24.08 6.54
N ALA A 197 20.60 23.72 6.31
CA ALA A 197 19.53 23.88 7.28
C ALA A 197 19.77 23.01 8.55
N LEU A 198 20.27 21.78 8.39
CA LEU A 198 20.61 20.91 9.51
C LEU A 198 21.80 21.46 10.32
N ARG A 199 22.84 21.95 9.66
CA ARG A 199 23.98 22.59 10.32
C ARG A 199 23.56 23.84 11.09
N GLY A 200 22.67 24.66 10.53
CA GLY A 200 22.15 25.83 11.24
C GLY A 200 21.34 25.48 12.49
N ARG A 201 20.51 24.43 12.42
CA ARG A 201 19.74 23.94 13.58
C ARG A 201 20.63 23.31 14.66
N ILE A 202 21.61 22.51 14.27
CA ILE A 202 22.55 21.90 15.21
C ILE A 202 23.42 22.98 15.89
N GLY A 203 23.92 23.97 15.13
CA GLY A 203 24.67 25.09 15.70
C GLY A 203 23.87 25.92 16.68
N ALA A 204 22.61 26.21 16.40
CA ALA A 204 21.72 26.92 17.32
C ALA A 204 21.46 26.12 18.61
N HIS A 205 21.26 24.81 18.48
CA HIS A 205 21.03 23.95 19.66
C HIS A 205 22.25 23.74 20.53
N ILE A 206 23.46 23.70 19.95
CA ILE A 206 24.73 23.65 20.69
C ILE A 206 24.95 24.97 21.41
N ALA A 207 24.73 26.12 20.79
CA ALA A 207 24.85 27.43 21.41
C ALA A 207 23.87 27.61 22.60
N GLU A 208 22.65 27.07 22.49
CA GLU A 208 21.67 27.09 23.56
C GLU A 208 22.06 26.19 24.73
N LEU A 209 22.65 25.03 24.47
CA LEU A 209 23.22 24.16 25.51
C LEU A 209 24.44 24.73 26.18
N GLU A 210 25.32 25.40 25.45
CA GLU A 210 26.48 26.10 26.02
C GLU A 210 26.07 27.29 26.89
N ALA A 211 25.02 28.04 26.49
CA ALA A 211 24.49 29.14 27.29
C ALA A 211 23.87 28.66 28.62
N THR A 212 23.27 27.45 28.61
CA THR A 212 22.64 26.87 29.81
C THR A 212 23.64 26.18 30.75
N HIS A 213 24.79 25.80 30.23
CA HIS A 213 25.90 25.14 31.01
C HIS A 213 27.03 26.03 31.40
N ARG A 214 26.92 27.36 31.25
CA ARG A 214 27.95 28.29 31.77
C ARG A 214 27.83 28.32 33.28
N PRO A 215 28.75 27.70 34.04
CA PRO A 215 28.70 27.75 35.49
C PRO A 215 28.92 29.19 35.94
N GLU A 216 28.26 29.59 37.02
CA GLU A 216 28.59 30.78 37.85
C GLU A 216 30.01 30.68 38.35
N ALA A 217 31.01 30.90 37.50
CA ALA A 217 32.41 30.85 37.86
C ALA A 217 32.96 32.22 38.27
N ASP A 218 32.13 33.25 38.38
CA ASP A 218 32.57 34.61 38.75
C ASP A 218 31.91 35.18 40.01
N ALA A 219 31.55 34.33 40.98
CA ALA A 219 31.23 34.78 42.32
C ALA A 219 32.29 34.34 43.33
N VAL A 220 33.47 34.96 43.25
CA VAL A 220 34.40 34.97 44.39
C VAL A 220 34.15 36.29 45.12
N PRO A 221 33.60 36.31 46.33
CA PRO A 221 33.60 37.49 47.17
C PRO A 221 34.98 37.66 47.80
N GLU A 222 35.50 38.90 47.76
CA GLU A 222 36.63 39.35 48.58
C GLU A 222 36.31 39.28 50.08
#